data_6968bff80aab1d450b65daa212a1601a
#
_entry.id   6968bff80aab1d450b65daa212a1601a
#
_cell.length_a   1.000
_cell.length_b   1.000
_cell.length_c   1.000
_cell.angle_alpha   90.00
_cell.angle_beta   90.00
_cell.angle_gamma   90.00
#
_symmetry.space_group_name_H-M   'P 1'
#
loop_
_entity.id
_entity.type
_entity.pdbx_description
1 polymer ?
#
loop_
_entity_poly.entity_id
_entity_poly.type
_entity_poly.pdbx_seq_one_letter_code
_entity_poly.pdbx_strand_id
1 'polypeptide(L)'
;MNSSSVLHTPGPLDVCALNGQMHVRFRAERFTVLRAKLLYLCNKDEWYLRRDEAEMEIRFSDSEFEYFYASVPRTDIRFAYIFELSCADGCVRYLSEEGLTDTFDHSLAYFNYFECCAQFPCDMMTVPDWVRTAVGYQIFPERFAIGSHDKDMSYVNAEWGEIPTPKSFYGGDLVGITEHLPYLVELGVNFIYLNPIFCSPTNHKYETVDYENVDPEFGGNEALRDLINEAHKNGIRIMLDGVFNHLSWKHPFFLDAQKLGKASKYYDWFVWNPDGSYRTFSSVKAMPKLNTANPDVIEYFTDLCINWMRDYGVDAWRLDVSDEISHRFLRAYRESLVREKPDVIIIGEDWHRQNWYLNGDEYDGVMNYGFTKACLDLFAFNTIDASAFRDRLVRLYHAFSMPASEKMLNLLDSHDTDRFLSRVKGDERKLRSAMAIMFFYPGIPSVYYGDEIGLSGGYDPDCRRCFDWEHDYTVTPLWKAIKELIELKKQPALSAGSFSINESDGVITIIRAAESQKLVLKVNPNNETRAGIPPYEYKIMEI
;
A
#
# COMPACT_ATOMS: atom_id res chain seq x y z
N MET A 1 7.59 37.00 -4.04
CA MET A 1 7.50 35.57 -3.71
C MET A 1 8.33 35.30 -2.47
N ASN A 2 7.82 34.58 -1.48
CA ASN A 2 8.55 34.25 -0.24
C ASN A 2 9.20 32.86 -0.41
N SER A 3 10.33 32.61 0.27
CA SER A 3 10.99 31.28 0.26
C SER A 3 10.10 30.14 0.76
N SER A 4 9.13 30.44 1.65
CA SER A 4 8.13 29.46 2.11
C SER A 4 7.07 29.11 1.06
N SER A 5 6.98 29.87 -0.04
CA SER A 5 6.03 29.61 -1.13
C SER A 5 6.49 28.54 -2.11
N VAL A 6 7.75 28.09 -2.03
CA VAL A 6 8.29 27.00 -2.88
C VAL A 6 8.93 25.96 -1.99
N LEU A 7 8.53 24.70 -2.20
CA LEU A 7 8.94 23.59 -1.36
C LEU A 7 9.49 22.46 -2.25
N HIS A 8 10.71 22.05 -1.92
CA HIS A 8 11.40 20.91 -2.52
C HIS A 8 12.21 20.19 -1.46
N THR A 9 12.18 18.86 -1.48
CA THR A 9 12.94 18.00 -0.57
C THR A 9 13.97 17.22 -1.40
N PRO A 10 15.27 17.51 -1.27
CA PRO A 10 16.31 16.81 -2.04
C PRO A 10 16.51 15.39 -1.50
N GLY A 11 15.65 14.47 -1.88
CA GLY A 11 15.64 13.08 -1.43
C GLY A 11 14.59 12.26 -2.16
N PRO A 12 14.40 10.98 -1.80
CA PRO A 12 13.52 10.05 -2.53
C PRO A 12 12.09 10.55 -2.73
N LEU A 13 11.62 11.45 -1.86
CA LEU A 13 10.29 12.04 -1.98
C LEU A 13 10.13 12.81 -3.30
N ASP A 14 11.04 13.74 -3.59
CA ASP A 14 10.91 14.67 -4.71
C ASP A 14 11.91 14.39 -5.85
N VAL A 15 12.87 13.49 -5.63
CA VAL A 15 13.87 13.07 -6.63
C VAL A 15 14.03 11.56 -6.59
N CYS A 16 13.71 10.88 -7.68
CA CYS A 16 13.90 9.44 -7.76
C CYS A 16 14.33 9.00 -9.15
N ALA A 17 15.13 7.94 -9.21
CA ALA A 17 15.45 7.24 -10.45
C ALA A 17 14.43 6.11 -10.67
N LEU A 18 13.80 6.10 -11.84
CA LEU A 18 12.84 5.06 -12.22
C LEU A 18 12.90 4.85 -13.73
N ASN A 19 12.99 3.61 -14.19
CA ASN A 19 12.99 3.24 -15.61
C ASN A 19 14.06 4.00 -16.46
N GLY A 20 15.26 4.20 -15.90
CA GLY A 20 16.33 4.90 -16.61
C GLY A 20 16.17 6.42 -16.69
N GLN A 21 15.19 6.98 -16.02
CA GLN A 21 14.92 8.42 -15.93
C GLN A 21 15.15 8.93 -14.51
N MET A 22 15.58 10.18 -14.39
CA MET A 22 15.51 10.95 -13.15
C MET A 22 14.18 11.72 -13.16
N HIS A 23 13.37 11.49 -12.17
CA HIS A 23 12.12 12.22 -11.93
C HIS A 23 12.37 13.24 -10.84
N VAL A 24 12.08 14.51 -11.13
CA VAL A 24 12.27 15.61 -10.21
C VAL A 24 10.99 16.41 -10.10
N ARG A 25 10.59 16.74 -8.88
CA ARG A 25 9.41 17.57 -8.63
C ARG A 25 9.67 18.60 -7.53
N PHE A 26 8.89 19.67 -7.57
CA PHE A 26 8.72 20.61 -6.46
C PHE A 26 7.28 21.13 -6.47
N ARG A 27 6.85 21.79 -5.40
CA ARG A 27 5.58 22.49 -5.36
C ARG A 27 5.77 23.98 -5.04
N ALA A 28 4.95 24.82 -5.65
CA ALA A 28 4.89 26.25 -5.38
C ALA A 28 3.46 26.68 -5.03
N GLU A 29 3.33 27.72 -4.19
CA GLU A 29 2.05 28.38 -3.95
C GLU A 29 1.43 28.80 -5.29
N ARG A 30 0.13 28.55 -5.45
CA ARG A 30 -0.57 28.78 -6.74
C ARG A 30 -0.33 30.18 -7.29
N PHE A 31 -0.12 30.22 -8.59
CA PHE A 31 0.06 31.46 -9.37
C PHE A 31 1.31 32.26 -8.99
N THR A 32 2.23 31.73 -8.21
CA THR A 32 3.49 32.41 -7.87
C THR A 32 4.62 32.11 -8.84
N VAL A 33 4.64 30.92 -9.43
CA VAL A 33 5.59 30.48 -10.47
C VAL A 33 4.82 30.25 -11.76
N LEU A 34 5.15 31.00 -12.80
CA LEU A 34 4.50 30.92 -14.11
C LEU A 34 5.16 29.88 -15.01
N ARG A 35 6.46 29.68 -14.87
CA ARG A 35 7.27 28.73 -15.63
C ARG A 35 8.45 28.26 -14.78
N ALA A 36 8.82 27.03 -14.90
CA ALA A 36 10.00 26.48 -14.23
C ALA A 36 10.83 25.64 -15.20
N LYS A 37 12.15 25.74 -15.04
CA LYS A 37 13.11 24.87 -15.71
C LYS A 37 13.91 24.10 -14.69
N LEU A 38 14.17 22.84 -14.95
CA LEU A 38 15.20 22.06 -14.30
C LEU A 38 16.51 22.27 -15.04
N LEU A 39 17.49 22.85 -14.37
CA LEU A 39 18.89 22.89 -14.85
C LEU A 39 19.62 21.73 -14.21
N TYR A 40 20.21 20.82 -14.99
CA TYR A 40 20.76 19.58 -14.46
C TYR A 40 22.02 19.12 -15.19
N LEU A 41 22.78 18.26 -14.53
CA LEU A 41 23.90 17.56 -15.15
C LEU A 41 24.15 16.22 -14.44
N CYS A 42 24.22 15.12 -15.20
CA CYS A 42 24.59 13.83 -14.66
C CYS A 42 26.09 13.78 -14.31
N ASN A 43 26.98 14.31 -15.15
CA ASN A 43 28.40 14.46 -14.79
C ASN A 43 28.66 15.80 -14.11
N LYS A 44 28.39 15.87 -12.80
CA LYS A 44 28.48 17.10 -12.01
C LYS A 44 29.87 17.81 -12.05
N ASP A 45 30.94 17.08 -12.34
CA ASP A 45 32.29 17.65 -12.39
C ASP A 45 32.46 18.65 -13.54
N GLU A 46 31.57 18.62 -14.53
CA GLU A 46 31.55 19.57 -15.65
C GLU A 46 30.53 20.72 -15.47
N TRP A 47 29.88 20.82 -14.31
CA TRP A 47 28.79 21.79 -14.06
C TRP A 47 29.18 23.23 -14.41
N TYR A 48 30.38 23.63 -14.12
CA TYR A 48 30.88 24.98 -14.42
C TYR A 48 31.07 25.25 -15.92
N LEU A 49 31.16 24.19 -16.74
CA LEU A 49 31.35 24.29 -18.19
C LEU A 49 29.99 24.24 -18.92
N ARG A 50 29.10 23.35 -18.52
CA ARG A 50 27.82 23.09 -19.19
C ARG A 50 26.76 22.59 -18.23
N ARG A 51 25.55 22.78 -18.61
CA ARG A 51 24.34 22.22 -17.98
C ARG A 51 23.32 21.91 -19.06
N ASP A 52 22.54 20.87 -18.85
CA ASP A 52 21.36 20.60 -19.65
C ASP A 52 20.15 21.27 -19.00
N GLU A 53 19.09 21.50 -19.76
CA GLU A 53 17.86 22.09 -19.25
C GLU A 53 16.63 21.30 -19.71
N ALA A 54 15.62 21.26 -18.86
CA ALA A 54 14.31 20.69 -19.18
C ALA A 54 13.21 21.59 -18.64
N GLU A 55 12.18 21.83 -19.46
CA GLU A 55 10.96 22.50 -19.00
C GLU A 55 10.23 21.62 -18.01
N MET A 56 9.66 22.22 -16.97
CA MET A 56 8.84 21.54 -15.98
C MET A 56 7.37 21.84 -16.26
N GLU A 57 6.55 20.78 -16.24
CA GLU A 57 5.11 20.89 -16.41
C GLU A 57 4.39 20.99 -15.06
N ILE A 58 3.33 21.78 -14.97
CA ILE A 58 2.38 21.73 -13.88
C ILE A 58 1.50 20.51 -14.09
N ARG A 59 1.76 19.44 -13.33
CA ARG A 59 1.07 18.17 -13.48
C ARG A 59 -0.16 18.05 -12.59
N PHE A 60 -0.11 18.71 -11.43
CA PHE A 60 -1.20 18.72 -10.46
C PHE A 60 -1.36 20.12 -9.87
N SER A 61 -2.57 20.39 -9.38
CA SER A 61 -2.83 21.53 -8.52
C SER A 61 -3.85 21.14 -7.46
N ASP A 62 -3.68 21.67 -6.25
CA ASP A 62 -4.72 21.67 -5.22
C ASP A 62 -5.16 23.12 -4.93
N SER A 63 -5.90 23.36 -3.85
CA SER A 63 -6.36 24.71 -3.49
C SER A 63 -5.23 25.67 -3.13
N GLU A 64 -4.05 25.17 -2.74
CA GLU A 64 -2.93 25.95 -2.21
C GLU A 64 -1.71 25.94 -3.14
N PHE A 65 -1.41 24.80 -3.78
CA PHE A 65 -0.16 24.56 -4.50
C PHE A 65 -0.38 24.12 -5.95
N GLU A 66 0.60 24.41 -6.77
CA GLU A 66 0.89 23.84 -8.08
C GLU A 66 2.13 22.96 -7.97
N TYR A 67 2.09 21.77 -8.61
CA TYR A 67 3.14 20.76 -8.53
C TYR A 67 3.81 20.63 -9.87
N PHE A 68 5.09 20.97 -9.91
CA PHE A 68 5.93 20.99 -11.09
C PHE A 68 6.75 19.72 -11.21
N TYR A 69 6.82 19.16 -12.41
CA TYR A 69 7.49 17.90 -12.72
C TYR A 69 8.39 18.03 -13.93
N ALA A 70 9.56 17.36 -13.87
CA ALA A 70 10.39 17.05 -15.02
C ALA A 70 10.85 15.58 -14.92
N SER A 71 11.06 14.98 -16.09
CA SER A 71 11.70 13.67 -16.23
C SER A 71 12.79 13.77 -17.27
N VAL A 72 14.02 13.38 -16.92
CA VAL A 72 15.19 13.51 -17.77
C VAL A 72 15.98 12.20 -17.79
N PRO A 73 16.66 11.85 -18.91
CA PRO A 73 17.46 10.64 -18.99
C PRO A 73 18.55 10.59 -17.92
N ARG A 74 18.70 9.45 -17.25
CA ARG A 74 19.80 9.19 -16.33
C ARG A 74 20.96 8.58 -17.11
N THR A 75 21.99 9.38 -17.35
CA THR A 75 23.18 8.97 -18.13
C THR A 75 24.43 8.69 -17.27
N ASP A 76 24.38 9.04 -15.98
CA ASP A 76 25.45 8.79 -15.00
C ASP A 76 24.81 8.41 -13.64
N ILE A 77 25.62 7.88 -12.72
CA ILE A 77 25.20 7.59 -11.33
C ILE A 77 25.03 8.86 -10.50
N ARG A 78 25.70 9.94 -10.88
CA ARG A 78 25.65 11.25 -10.21
C ARG A 78 24.62 12.12 -10.90
N PHE A 79 23.91 12.94 -10.12
CA PHE A 79 22.91 13.86 -10.66
C PHE A 79 22.87 15.13 -9.81
N ALA A 80 23.29 16.25 -10.40
CA ALA A 80 23.22 17.56 -9.79
C ALA A 80 22.16 18.40 -10.50
N TYR A 81 21.45 19.26 -9.77
CA TYR A 81 20.38 20.08 -10.34
C TYR A 81 20.05 21.31 -9.49
N ILE A 82 19.40 22.29 -10.13
CA ILE A 82 18.73 23.44 -9.52
C ILE A 82 17.47 23.75 -10.33
N PHE A 83 16.64 24.66 -9.82
CA PHE A 83 15.47 25.13 -10.55
C PHE A 83 15.63 26.61 -10.89
N GLU A 84 15.30 26.98 -12.14
CA GLU A 84 15.11 28.36 -12.60
C GLU A 84 13.61 28.63 -12.68
N LEU A 85 13.15 29.65 -11.96
CA LEU A 85 11.72 29.95 -11.77
C LEU A 85 11.41 31.33 -12.35
N SER A 86 10.53 31.38 -13.35
CA SER A 86 9.92 32.64 -13.82
C SER A 86 8.72 32.95 -12.95
N CYS A 87 8.82 33.98 -12.11
CA CYS A 87 7.83 34.30 -11.10
C CYS A 87 6.78 35.30 -11.60
N ALA A 88 5.60 35.30 -10.98
CA ALA A 88 4.50 36.18 -11.35
C ALA A 88 4.78 37.70 -11.13
N ASP A 89 5.77 38.04 -10.30
CA ASP A 89 6.25 39.40 -10.10
C ASP A 89 7.22 39.88 -11.22
N GLY A 90 7.42 39.05 -12.27
CA GLY A 90 8.28 39.35 -13.41
C GLY A 90 9.77 39.08 -13.18
N CYS A 91 10.16 38.56 -12.01
CA CYS A 91 11.54 38.23 -11.69
C CYS A 91 11.84 36.77 -12.07
N VAL A 92 13.09 36.50 -12.40
CA VAL A 92 13.65 35.15 -12.44
C VAL A 92 14.36 34.87 -11.11
N ARG A 93 14.10 33.71 -10.52
CA ARG A 93 14.74 33.25 -9.29
C ARG A 93 15.27 31.84 -9.45
N TYR A 94 16.21 31.48 -8.58
CA TYR A 94 16.80 30.15 -8.54
C TYR A 94 16.50 29.49 -7.19
N LEU A 95 16.07 28.22 -7.24
CA LEU A 95 15.95 27.40 -6.04
C LEU A 95 17.07 26.38 -6.02
N SER A 96 17.87 26.42 -4.98
CA SER A 96 19.05 25.58 -4.76
C SER A 96 19.15 25.19 -3.27
N GLU A 97 20.25 24.57 -2.84
CA GLU A 97 20.49 24.30 -1.41
C GLU A 97 20.56 25.58 -0.54
N GLU A 98 20.92 26.73 -1.13
CA GLU A 98 20.85 28.02 -0.44
C GLU A 98 19.39 28.54 -0.28
N GLY A 99 18.41 27.81 -0.79
CA GLY A 99 17.02 28.26 -0.86
C GLY A 99 16.73 29.09 -2.11
N LEU A 100 15.79 30.03 -2.02
CA LEU A 100 15.36 30.86 -3.14
C LEU A 100 16.19 32.13 -3.22
N THR A 101 16.92 32.33 -4.34
CA THR A 101 17.81 33.47 -4.58
C THR A 101 17.48 34.17 -5.90
N ASP A 102 17.83 35.46 -6.04
CA ASP A 102 17.62 36.21 -7.29
C ASP A 102 18.73 35.93 -8.33
N THR A 103 19.85 35.35 -7.92
CA THR A 103 20.98 35.00 -8.79
C THR A 103 21.57 33.67 -8.38
N PHE A 104 22.24 32.97 -9.32
CA PHE A 104 22.97 31.74 -9.05
C PHE A 104 24.32 31.79 -9.72
N ASP A 105 25.40 31.64 -8.94
CA ASP A 105 26.77 31.59 -9.47
C ASP A 105 27.17 30.15 -9.84
N HIS A 106 27.07 29.84 -11.11
CA HIS A 106 27.41 28.51 -11.62
C HIS A 106 28.88 28.16 -11.49
N SER A 107 29.79 29.13 -11.31
CA SER A 107 31.23 28.86 -11.14
C SER A 107 31.55 28.31 -9.75
N LEU A 108 30.67 28.54 -8.77
CA LEU A 108 30.80 28.07 -7.39
C LEU A 108 29.78 26.96 -7.05
N ALA A 109 29.16 26.38 -8.06
CA ALA A 109 28.00 25.51 -7.88
C ALA A 109 28.24 24.25 -7.05
N TYR A 110 29.48 23.80 -6.91
CA TYR A 110 29.67 22.61 -6.06
C TYR A 110 29.33 22.78 -4.58
N PHE A 111 28.96 23.97 -4.13
CA PHE A 111 28.58 24.26 -2.76
C PHE A 111 27.06 24.45 -2.59
N ASN A 112 26.31 24.60 -3.70
CA ASN A 112 24.95 25.10 -3.60
C ASN A 112 23.95 24.49 -4.60
N TYR A 113 24.33 23.57 -5.49
CA TYR A 113 23.33 22.80 -6.22
C TYR A 113 22.81 21.62 -5.39
N PHE A 114 21.60 21.16 -5.68
CA PHE A 114 21.10 19.90 -5.14
C PHE A 114 21.82 18.72 -5.78
N GLU A 115 22.04 17.65 -5.01
CA GLU A 115 22.64 16.42 -5.51
C GLU A 115 21.76 15.20 -5.13
N CYS A 116 21.48 14.33 -6.09
CA CYS A 116 20.88 13.04 -5.81
C CYS A 116 21.95 12.02 -5.40
N CYS A 117 21.83 11.49 -4.19
CA CYS A 117 22.81 10.57 -3.60
C CYS A 117 22.53 9.09 -3.92
N ALA A 118 21.40 8.74 -4.55
CA ALA A 118 21.09 7.38 -4.97
C ALA A 118 21.94 6.99 -6.18
N GLN A 119 23.11 6.41 -5.93
CA GLN A 119 24.11 6.14 -6.96
C GLN A 119 24.07 4.70 -7.47
N PHE A 120 23.80 3.74 -6.62
CA PHE A 120 23.80 2.33 -6.97
C PHE A 120 22.39 1.80 -7.19
N PRO A 121 22.22 0.72 -7.97
CA PRO A 121 20.90 0.09 -8.16
C PRO A 121 20.20 -0.30 -6.85
N CYS A 122 20.94 -0.70 -5.81
CA CYS A 122 20.42 -1.03 -4.50
C CYS A 122 19.89 0.16 -3.70
N ASP A 123 20.32 1.40 -4.06
CA ASP A 123 19.86 2.64 -3.43
C ASP A 123 18.55 3.15 -4.04
N MET A 124 18.08 2.50 -5.11
CA MET A 124 16.92 2.94 -5.87
C MET A 124 15.72 2.09 -5.52
N MET A 125 14.59 2.75 -5.27
CA MET A 125 13.31 2.07 -5.24
C MET A 125 12.95 1.54 -6.61
N THR A 126 12.66 0.25 -6.70
CA THR A 126 12.12 -0.39 -7.90
C THR A 126 10.62 -0.65 -7.75
N VAL A 127 9.93 -0.79 -8.87
CA VAL A 127 8.55 -1.28 -8.93
C VAL A 127 8.59 -2.56 -9.75
N PRO A 128 8.41 -3.75 -9.13
CA PRO A 128 8.36 -4.99 -9.87
C PRO A 128 7.25 -4.97 -10.93
N ASP A 129 7.49 -5.55 -12.10
CA ASP A 129 6.55 -5.49 -13.22
C ASP A 129 5.17 -6.06 -12.86
N TRP A 130 5.14 -7.13 -12.08
CA TRP A 130 3.89 -7.75 -11.65
C TRP A 130 2.99 -6.82 -10.81
N VAL A 131 3.60 -5.90 -10.04
CA VAL A 131 2.88 -4.93 -9.21
C VAL A 131 2.01 -3.98 -10.04
N ARG A 132 2.46 -3.67 -11.26
CA ARG A 132 1.76 -2.72 -12.14
C ARG A 132 0.36 -3.19 -12.53
N THR A 133 0.18 -4.51 -12.64
CA THR A 133 -1.11 -5.14 -12.98
C THR A 133 -1.74 -5.85 -11.78
N ALA A 134 -1.14 -5.74 -10.58
CA ALA A 134 -1.63 -6.40 -9.40
C ALA A 134 -3.01 -5.88 -9.00
N VAL A 135 -3.89 -6.81 -8.68
CA VAL A 135 -5.17 -6.60 -8.03
C VAL A 135 -5.22 -7.50 -6.82
N GLY A 136 -5.16 -6.89 -5.65
CA GLY A 136 -5.19 -7.57 -4.37
C GLY A 136 -6.60 -8.06 -4.02
N TYR A 137 -6.65 -9.23 -3.37
CA TYR A 137 -7.86 -9.75 -2.76
C TYR A 137 -7.51 -10.26 -1.37
N GLN A 138 -8.00 -9.56 -0.34
CA GLN A 138 -7.73 -9.92 1.05
C GLN A 138 -8.69 -10.99 1.52
N ILE A 139 -8.18 -12.07 2.08
CA ILE A 139 -8.97 -13.19 2.60
C ILE A 139 -8.71 -13.35 4.10
N PHE A 140 -9.80 -13.44 4.88
CA PHE A 140 -9.78 -13.92 6.25
C PHE A 140 -10.09 -15.44 6.21
N PRO A 141 -9.08 -16.35 6.32
CA PRO A 141 -9.24 -17.76 5.96
C PRO A 141 -10.37 -18.45 6.71
N GLU A 142 -10.52 -18.17 7.99
CA GLU A 142 -11.53 -18.77 8.87
C GLU A 142 -12.98 -18.44 8.47
N ARG A 143 -13.19 -17.44 7.57
CA ARG A 143 -14.51 -16.93 7.15
C ARG A 143 -14.78 -17.05 5.65
N PHE A 144 -13.82 -17.54 4.87
CA PHE A 144 -13.95 -17.54 3.40
C PHE A 144 -14.63 -18.78 2.88
N ALA A 145 -14.09 -19.97 3.17
CA ALA A 145 -14.67 -21.24 2.76
C ALA A 145 -14.18 -22.40 3.62
N ILE A 146 -15.02 -23.42 3.82
CA ILE A 146 -14.65 -24.69 4.45
C ILE A 146 -14.25 -25.67 3.36
N GLY A 147 -13.07 -26.28 3.48
CA GLY A 147 -12.59 -27.25 2.51
C GLY A 147 -13.23 -28.64 2.63
N SER A 148 -13.32 -29.33 1.50
CA SER A 148 -13.86 -30.69 1.39
C SER A 148 -12.83 -31.74 1.81
N HIS A 149 -12.39 -31.72 3.06
CA HIS A 149 -11.41 -32.70 3.60
C HIS A 149 -11.78 -33.11 5.02
N ASP A 150 -11.24 -34.26 5.43
CA ASP A 150 -11.43 -34.75 6.79
C ASP A 150 -10.51 -34.01 7.76
N LYS A 151 -11.08 -33.15 8.60
CA LYS A 151 -10.38 -32.41 9.65
C LYS A 151 -11.14 -32.41 10.96
N ASP A 152 -10.43 -32.19 12.06
CA ASP A 152 -11.06 -31.99 13.35
C ASP A 152 -11.90 -30.70 13.35
N MET A 153 -13.21 -30.82 13.46
CA MET A 153 -14.16 -29.72 13.56
C MET A 153 -14.61 -29.46 15.00
N SER A 154 -14.00 -30.09 15.98
CA SER A 154 -14.43 -29.98 17.40
C SER A 154 -14.26 -28.57 17.98
N TYR A 155 -13.41 -27.73 17.38
CA TYR A 155 -13.21 -26.32 17.76
C TYR A 155 -14.28 -25.38 17.20
N VAL A 156 -15.00 -25.79 16.15
CA VAL A 156 -16.06 -25.00 15.52
C VAL A 156 -17.24 -24.86 16.48
N ASN A 157 -17.69 -23.64 16.71
CA ASN A 157 -18.70 -23.33 17.71
C ASN A 157 -19.79 -22.37 17.22
N ALA A 158 -19.81 -22.08 15.92
CA ALA A 158 -20.83 -21.24 15.27
C ALA A 158 -21.22 -21.84 13.91
N GLU A 159 -22.46 -21.65 13.48
CA GLU A 159 -22.94 -22.08 12.17
C GLU A 159 -22.50 -21.09 11.09
N TRP A 160 -22.17 -21.61 9.88
CA TRP A 160 -21.75 -20.78 8.76
C TRP A 160 -22.83 -19.75 8.40
N GLY A 161 -22.44 -18.47 8.36
CA GLY A 161 -23.37 -17.36 8.07
C GLY A 161 -23.98 -16.68 9.31
N GLU A 162 -23.83 -17.22 10.52
CA GLU A 162 -24.21 -16.49 11.74
C GLU A 162 -23.40 -15.21 11.92
N ILE A 163 -23.98 -14.24 12.64
CA ILE A 163 -23.27 -13.00 12.98
C ILE A 163 -22.10 -13.33 13.92
N PRO A 164 -20.86 -12.96 13.56
CA PRO A 164 -19.68 -13.34 14.32
C PRO A 164 -19.60 -12.62 15.67
N THR A 165 -19.10 -13.35 16.65
CA THR A 165 -18.60 -12.83 17.92
C THR A 165 -17.07 -12.91 17.96
N PRO A 166 -16.38 -12.24 18.90
CA PRO A 166 -14.92 -12.37 19.02
C PRO A 166 -14.40 -13.80 19.24
N LYS A 167 -15.30 -14.74 19.62
CA LYS A 167 -14.98 -16.14 19.95
C LYS A 167 -15.55 -17.15 18.95
N SER A 168 -16.20 -16.69 17.90
CA SER A 168 -16.80 -17.59 16.91
C SER A 168 -15.75 -18.22 16.01
N PHE A 169 -15.82 -19.54 15.87
CA PHE A 169 -15.06 -20.34 14.92
C PHE A 169 -16.05 -21.01 13.96
N TYR A 170 -15.86 -20.83 12.64
CA TYR A 170 -16.75 -21.35 11.60
C TYR A 170 -16.09 -22.46 10.78
N GLY A 171 -14.76 -22.59 10.86
CA GLY A 171 -14.06 -23.69 10.25
C GLY A 171 -13.57 -23.45 8.82
N GLY A 172 -13.55 -22.21 8.33
CA GLY A 172 -12.89 -21.90 7.07
C GLY A 172 -11.39 -22.23 7.10
N ASP A 173 -10.79 -22.58 5.95
CA ASP A 173 -9.42 -23.05 5.86
C ASP A 173 -8.78 -22.83 4.47
N LEU A 174 -7.49 -23.21 4.32
CA LEU A 174 -6.73 -23.05 3.08
C LEU A 174 -7.19 -24.01 1.99
N VAL A 175 -7.72 -25.18 2.35
CA VAL A 175 -8.28 -26.13 1.37
C VAL A 175 -9.52 -25.53 0.74
N GLY A 176 -10.41 -24.92 1.55
CA GLY A 176 -11.56 -24.20 1.05
C GLY A 176 -11.20 -23.05 0.13
N ILE A 177 -10.13 -22.30 0.45
CA ILE A 177 -9.63 -21.25 -0.45
C ILE A 177 -9.16 -21.86 -1.77
N THR A 178 -8.42 -22.98 -1.72
CA THR A 178 -7.92 -23.68 -2.93
C THR A 178 -9.07 -24.14 -3.82
N GLU A 179 -10.11 -24.73 -3.24
CA GLU A 179 -11.29 -25.19 -3.97
C GLU A 179 -12.06 -24.04 -4.64
N HIS A 180 -11.98 -22.82 -4.07
CA HIS A 180 -12.63 -21.61 -4.60
C HIS A 180 -11.71 -20.71 -5.42
N LEU A 181 -10.46 -21.09 -5.69
CA LEU A 181 -9.57 -20.35 -6.62
C LEU A 181 -10.20 -20.11 -7.99
N PRO A 182 -10.98 -21.05 -8.60
CA PRO A 182 -11.64 -20.77 -9.88
C PRO A 182 -12.55 -19.54 -9.86
N TYR A 183 -13.22 -19.25 -8.74
CA TYR A 183 -14.02 -18.03 -8.56
C TYR A 183 -13.15 -16.77 -8.62
N LEU A 184 -11.99 -16.78 -7.94
CA LEU A 184 -11.06 -15.65 -7.92
C LEU A 184 -10.39 -15.44 -9.30
N VAL A 185 -10.09 -16.54 -10.01
CA VAL A 185 -9.61 -16.51 -11.40
C VAL A 185 -10.67 -15.90 -12.32
N GLU A 186 -11.93 -16.30 -12.18
CA GLU A 186 -13.03 -15.75 -12.97
C GLU A 186 -13.25 -14.25 -12.67
N LEU A 187 -13.13 -13.84 -11.41
CA LEU A 187 -13.17 -12.42 -11.02
C LEU A 187 -11.99 -11.65 -11.62
N GLY A 188 -10.85 -12.32 -11.85
CA GLY A 188 -9.66 -11.77 -12.49
C GLY A 188 -8.56 -11.34 -11.51
N VAL A 189 -8.67 -11.69 -10.23
CA VAL A 189 -7.68 -11.46 -9.17
C VAL A 189 -6.35 -12.16 -9.52
N ASN A 190 -5.23 -11.50 -9.22
CA ASN A 190 -3.90 -12.04 -9.47
C ASN A 190 -2.93 -11.88 -8.27
N PHE A 191 -3.45 -11.42 -7.13
CA PHE A 191 -2.68 -11.23 -5.91
C PHE A 191 -3.59 -11.45 -4.69
N ILE A 192 -3.32 -12.47 -3.87
CA ILE A 192 -4.08 -12.78 -2.66
C ILE A 192 -3.26 -12.39 -1.43
N TYR A 193 -3.87 -11.63 -0.53
CA TYR A 193 -3.38 -11.37 0.81
C TYR A 193 -4.16 -12.25 1.81
N LEU A 194 -3.46 -13.15 2.48
CA LEU A 194 -4.01 -13.98 3.56
C LEU A 194 -3.77 -13.32 4.91
N ASN A 195 -4.84 -13.09 5.69
CA ASN A 195 -4.69 -12.81 7.12
C ASN A 195 -3.93 -13.95 7.82
N PRO A 196 -3.42 -13.78 9.05
CA PRO A 196 -2.50 -14.72 9.66
C PRO A 196 -2.95 -16.19 9.60
N ILE A 197 -2.02 -17.09 9.30
CA ILE A 197 -2.30 -18.53 9.11
C ILE A 197 -1.53 -19.43 10.07
N PHE A 198 -0.60 -18.86 10.86
CA PHE A 198 0.23 -19.63 11.77
C PHE A 198 -0.52 -20.08 13.02
N CYS A 199 0.00 -21.11 13.70
CA CYS A 199 -0.65 -21.69 14.87
C CYS A 199 -0.99 -20.63 15.93
N SER A 200 -2.25 -20.55 16.33
CA SER A 200 -2.74 -19.57 17.29
C SER A 200 -4.03 -20.05 17.97
N PRO A 201 -4.25 -19.69 19.24
CA PRO A 201 -5.47 -20.05 19.95
C PRO A 201 -6.70 -19.24 19.55
N THR A 202 -6.56 -18.24 18.69
CA THR A 202 -7.64 -17.33 18.29
C THR A 202 -8.07 -17.53 16.84
N ASN A 203 -9.29 -17.19 16.51
CA ASN A 203 -9.81 -17.29 15.14
C ASN A 203 -9.11 -16.35 14.15
N HIS A 204 -8.59 -15.21 14.62
CA HIS A 204 -7.87 -14.24 13.80
C HIS A 204 -6.37 -14.50 13.67
N LYS A 205 -5.82 -15.43 14.47
CA LYS A 205 -4.44 -15.91 14.43
C LYS A 205 -3.34 -14.87 14.74
N TYR A 206 -3.67 -13.64 15.17
CA TYR A 206 -2.67 -12.63 15.57
C TYR A 206 -1.95 -12.95 16.89
N GLU A 207 -2.41 -13.94 17.67
CA GLU A 207 -1.71 -14.45 18.87
C GLU A 207 -0.88 -15.70 18.52
N THR A 208 0.15 -15.54 17.67
CA THR A 208 0.94 -16.67 17.15
C THR A 208 1.70 -17.40 18.27
N VAL A 209 1.58 -18.72 18.32
CA VAL A 209 2.29 -19.63 19.23
C VAL A 209 3.37 -20.45 18.53
N ASP A 210 3.31 -20.56 17.21
CA ASP A 210 4.29 -21.26 16.38
C ASP A 210 4.27 -20.62 14.98
N TYR A 211 5.40 -20.07 14.55
CA TYR A 211 5.58 -19.44 13.24
C TYR A 211 6.11 -20.41 12.16
N GLU A 212 6.55 -21.60 12.57
CA GLU A 212 7.16 -22.58 11.67
C GLU A 212 6.12 -23.51 11.06
N ASN A 213 4.88 -23.47 11.59
CA ASN A 213 3.78 -24.29 11.13
C ASN A 213 2.51 -23.48 10.89
N VAL A 214 1.86 -23.79 9.77
CA VAL A 214 0.48 -23.36 9.52
C VAL A 214 -0.43 -24.09 10.51
N ASP A 215 -1.43 -23.35 11.00
CA ASP A 215 -2.39 -23.90 11.95
C ASP A 215 -3.08 -25.17 11.40
N PRO A 216 -3.12 -26.28 12.17
CA PRO A 216 -3.84 -27.48 11.75
C PRO A 216 -5.32 -27.21 11.44
N GLU A 217 -5.95 -26.23 12.10
CA GLU A 217 -7.34 -25.80 11.80
C GLU A 217 -7.46 -25.31 10.34
N PHE A 218 -6.37 -24.82 9.75
CA PHE A 218 -6.29 -24.36 8.36
C PHE A 218 -5.76 -25.41 7.38
N GLY A 219 -5.50 -26.66 7.83
CA GLY A 219 -5.01 -27.77 7.01
C GLY A 219 -3.50 -27.93 7.02
N GLY A 220 -2.78 -27.14 7.84
CA GLY A 220 -1.34 -27.26 8.04
C GLY A 220 -0.50 -26.86 6.81
N ASN A 221 0.78 -27.20 6.86
CA ASN A 221 1.79 -26.80 5.88
C ASN A 221 1.51 -27.33 4.45
N GLU A 222 0.91 -28.50 4.33
CA GLU A 222 0.59 -29.10 3.02
C GLU A 222 -0.54 -28.32 2.33
N ALA A 223 -1.57 -27.91 3.07
CA ALA A 223 -2.65 -27.09 2.51
C ALA A 223 -2.13 -25.74 1.97
N LEU A 224 -1.17 -25.12 2.67
CA LEU A 224 -0.54 -23.89 2.16
C LEU A 224 0.27 -24.16 0.88
N ARG A 225 1.03 -25.26 0.84
CA ARG A 225 1.80 -25.65 -0.35
C ARG A 225 0.90 -25.86 -1.56
N ASP A 226 -0.22 -26.57 -1.36
CA ASP A 226 -1.18 -26.83 -2.43
C ASP A 226 -1.87 -25.55 -2.89
N LEU A 227 -2.27 -24.69 -1.97
CA LEU A 227 -2.85 -23.36 -2.29
C LEU A 227 -1.88 -22.53 -3.12
N ILE A 228 -0.61 -22.38 -2.70
CA ILE A 228 0.37 -21.58 -3.42
C ILE A 228 0.65 -22.18 -4.80
N ASN A 229 0.83 -23.49 -4.89
CA ASN A 229 1.06 -24.18 -6.17
C ASN A 229 -0.10 -23.96 -7.14
N GLU A 230 -1.34 -24.08 -6.67
CA GLU A 230 -2.52 -23.88 -7.52
C GLU A 230 -2.73 -22.40 -7.89
N ALA A 231 -2.49 -21.49 -6.95
CA ALA A 231 -2.51 -20.05 -7.20
C ALA A 231 -1.48 -19.66 -8.27
N HIS A 232 -0.24 -20.13 -8.17
CA HIS A 232 0.82 -19.86 -9.14
C HIS A 232 0.52 -20.40 -10.53
N LYS A 233 -0.08 -21.61 -10.67
CA LYS A 233 -0.54 -22.14 -11.96
C LYS A 233 -1.55 -21.23 -12.65
N ASN A 234 -2.33 -20.50 -11.86
CA ASN A 234 -3.32 -19.54 -12.34
C ASN A 234 -2.79 -18.09 -12.42
N GLY A 235 -1.49 -17.88 -12.20
CA GLY A 235 -0.87 -16.55 -12.24
C GLY A 235 -1.21 -15.66 -11.05
N ILE A 236 -1.64 -16.24 -9.93
CA ILE A 236 -1.99 -15.54 -8.69
C ILE A 236 -0.81 -15.65 -7.71
N ARG A 237 -0.35 -14.51 -7.19
CA ARG A 237 0.69 -14.42 -6.17
C ARG A 237 0.08 -14.40 -4.77
N ILE A 238 0.85 -14.87 -3.78
CA ILE A 238 0.40 -14.98 -2.39
C ILE A 238 1.24 -14.10 -1.48
N MET A 239 0.56 -13.24 -0.70
CA MET A 239 1.12 -12.46 0.40
C MET A 239 0.65 -13.04 1.74
N LEU A 240 1.59 -13.27 2.64
CA LEU A 240 1.31 -13.68 4.02
C LEU A 240 1.38 -12.50 4.98
N ASP A 241 0.73 -12.65 6.12
CA ASP A 241 0.74 -11.70 7.23
C ASP A 241 1.86 -12.04 8.22
N GLY A 242 2.78 -11.11 8.41
CA GLY A 242 3.92 -11.22 9.31
C GLY A 242 3.65 -10.50 10.65
N VAL A 243 3.24 -11.24 11.66
CA VAL A 243 2.96 -10.71 13.01
C VAL A 243 4.25 -10.72 13.84
N PHE A 244 5.10 -9.70 13.67
CA PHE A 244 6.44 -9.65 14.29
C PHE A 244 6.59 -8.57 15.37
N ASN A 245 5.57 -7.75 15.60
CA ASN A 245 5.56 -6.79 16.70
C ASN A 245 5.36 -7.46 18.06
N HIS A 246 4.64 -8.55 18.12
CA HIS A 246 4.27 -9.32 19.32
C HIS A 246 4.07 -10.79 18.96
N LEU A 247 3.94 -11.62 19.99
CA LEU A 247 3.54 -13.02 19.85
C LEU A 247 2.57 -13.41 20.97
N SER A 248 2.12 -14.66 21.01
CA SER A 248 1.24 -15.13 22.07
C SER A 248 1.98 -15.28 23.40
N TRP A 249 1.30 -14.93 24.49
CA TRP A 249 1.81 -15.24 25.84
C TRP A 249 2.00 -16.74 26.11
N LYS A 250 1.43 -17.62 25.23
CA LYS A 250 1.61 -19.07 25.25
C LYS A 250 2.79 -19.55 24.41
N HIS A 251 3.46 -18.64 23.70
CA HIS A 251 4.60 -19.01 22.87
C HIS A 251 5.75 -19.57 23.74
N PRO A 252 6.40 -20.68 23.33
CA PRO A 252 7.48 -21.30 24.12
C PRO A 252 8.59 -20.33 24.53
N PHE A 253 8.99 -19.40 23.66
CA PHE A 253 10.03 -18.40 23.96
C PHE A 253 9.62 -17.46 25.09
N PHE A 254 8.36 -17.03 25.11
CA PHE A 254 7.86 -16.17 26.17
C PHE A 254 7.71 -16.90 27.50
N LEU A 255 7.20 -18.13 27.47
CA LEU A 255 7.08 -18.97 28.65
C LEU A 255 8.45 -19.26 29.30
N ASP A 256 9.47 -19.53 28.49
CA ASP A 256 10.85 -19.72 28.97
C ASP A 256 11.40 -18.42 29.59
N ALA A 257 11.26 -17.29 28.90
CA ALA A 257 11.69 -15.98 29.40
C ALA A 257 10.98 -15.60 30.72
N GLN A 258 9.67 -15.86 30.81
CA GLN A 258 8.89 -15.60 32.01
C GLN A 258 9.30 -16.50 33.18
N LYS A 259 9.59 -17.77 32.92
CA LYS A 259 9.96 -18.77 33.93
C LYS A 259 11.37 -18.58 34.44
N LEU A 260 12.33 -18.32 33.57
CA LEU A 260 13.77 -18.28 33.93
C LEU A 260 14.28 -16.84 34.12
N GLY A 261 13.50 -15.82 33.76
CA GLY A 261 13.92 -14.43 33.82
C GLY A 261 15.21 -14.23 33.02
N LYS A 262 16.16 -13.45 33.51
CA LYS A 262 17.45 -13.15 32.86
C LYS A 262 18.34 -14.36 32.56
N ALA A 263 18.01 -15.54 33.06
CA ALA A 263 18.73 -16.78 32.75
C ALA A 263 18.22 -17.44 31.45
N SER A 264 17.08 -17.01 30.92
CA SER A 264 16.58 -17.45 29.63
C SER A 264 17.35 -16.77 28.49
N LYS A 265 17.70 -17.53 27.45
CA LYS A 265 18.25 -16.97 26.21
C LYS A 265 17.26 -16.06 25.47
N TYR A 266 15.96 -16.19 25.78
CA TYR A 266 14.89 -15.41 25.17
C TYR A 266 14.48 -14.19 26.00
N TYR A 267 15.13 -13.93 27.16
CA TYR A 267 14.71 -12.82 28.00
C TYR A 267 14.75 -11.49 27.26
N ASP A 268 15.84 -11.19 26.58
CA ASP A 268 16.06 -9.95 25.84
C ASP A 268 15.31 -9.88 24.49
N TRP A 269 14.56 -10.94 24.14
CA TRP A 269 13.65 -10.94 23.00
C TRP A 269 12.38 -10.15 23.27
N PHE A 270 12.09 -9.85 24.54
CA PHE A 270 10.88 -9.15 24.96
C PHE A 270 11.21 -7.79 25.56
N VAL A 271 10.21 -6.89 25.54
CA VAL A 271 10.33 -5.58 26.15
C VAL A 271 9.75 -5.62 27.57
N TRP A 272 10.63 -5.46 28.56
CA TRP A 272 10.27 -5.45 29.98
C TRP A 272 10.17 -4.04 30.55
N ASN A 273 9.22 -3.82 31.44
CA ASN A 273 9.11 -2.59 32.22
C ASN A 273 10.07 -2.62 33.41
N PRO A 274 10.41 -1.46 34.00
CA PRO A 274 11.27 -1.40 35.17
C PRO A 274 10.74 -2.15 36.40
N ASP A 275 9.43 -2.36 36.51
CA ASP A 275 8.76 -3.11 37.59
C ASP A 275 8.78 -4.63 37.39
N GLY A 276 9.37 -5.11 36.29
CA GLY A 276 9.44 -6.52 35.91
C GLY A 276 8.23 -7.05 35.14
N SER A 277 7.22 -6.24 34.92
CA SER A 277 6.13 -6.58 33.98
C SER A 277 6.60 -6.48 32.52
N TYR A 278 5.91 -7.16 31.60
CA TYR A 278 6.23 -7.08 30.16
C TYR A 278 5.33 -6.06 29.46
N ARG A 279 5.85 -5.44 28.40
CA ARG A 279 5.04 -4.63 27.48
C ARG A 279 4.23 -5.53 26.58
N THR A 280 3.13 -4.99 26.10
CA THR A 280 2.18 -5.70 25.22
C THR A 280 1.84 -4.84 24.03
N PHE A 281 1.31 -5.47 22.97
CA PHE A 281 0.58 -4.74 21.95
C PHE A 281 -0.65 -4.07 22.60
N SER A 282 -0.75 -2.74 22.47
CA SER A 282 -1.78 -1.96 23.14
C SER A 282 -1.90 -2.32 24.62
N SER A 283 -3.08 -2.72 25.08
CA SER A 283 -3.35 -3.21 26.44
C SER A 283 -3.62 -4.71 26.52
N VAL A 284 -3.37 -5.46 25.43
CA VAL A 284 -3.71 -6.88 25.29
C VAL A 284 -2.65 -7.75 25.97
N LYS A 285 -2.93 -8.22 27.18
CA LYS A 285 -1.98 -9.03 27.98
C LYS A 285 -1.55 -10.32 27.28
N ALA A 286 -2.37 -10.85 26.39
CA ALA A 286 -2.08 -12.07 25.65
C ALA A 286 -1.04 -11.88 24.52
N MET A 287 -0.62 -10.62 24.25
CA MET A 287 0.28 -10.25 23.15
C MET A 287 1.53 -9.53 23.66
N PRO A 288 2.48 -10.24 24.33
CA PRO A 288 3.75 -9.66 24.76
C PRO A 288 4.56 -9.12 23.60
N LYS A 289 5.06 -7.89 23.75
CA LYS A 289 5.80 -7.14 22.73
C LYS A 289 7.20 -7.69 22.55
N LEU A 290 7.57 -7.98 21.30
CA LEU A 290 8.92 -8.35 20.92
C LEU A 290 9.87 -7.15 20.92
N ASN A 291 11.10 -7.38 21.30
CA ASN A 291 12.22 -6.44 21.14
C ASN A 291 12.79 -6.60 19.72
N THR A 292 12.13 -6.02 18.74
CA THR A 292 12.53 -6.11 17.34
C THR A 292 13.86 -5.39 17.03
N ALA A 293 14.50 -4.74 18.00
CA ALA A 293 15.87 -4.23 17.86
C ALA A 293 16.94 -5.27 18.25
N ASN A 294 16.55 -6.39 18.86
CA ASN A 294 17.45 -7.47 19.23
C ASN A 294 17.94 -8.23 17.99
N PRO A 295 19.26 -8.46 17.81
CA PRO A 295 19.82 -9.15 16.63
C PRO A 295 19.27 -10.56 16.45
N ASP A 296 19.10 -11.33 17.52
CA ASP A 296 18.62 -12.71 17.43
C ASP A 296 17.14 -12.78 17.00
N VAL A 297 16.33 -11.78 17.40
CA VAL A 297 14.94 -11.62 16.93
C VAL A 297 14.92 -11.30 15.44
N ILE A 298 15.81 -10.41 14.99
CA ILE A 298 15.95 -10.05 13.58
C ILE A 298 16.32 -11.28 12.74
N GLU A 299 17.36 -12.00 13.16
CA GLU A 299 17.83 -13.21 12.48
C GLU A 299 16.73 -14.26 12.40
N TYR A 300 16.07 -14.58 13.52
CA TYR A 300 15.01 -15.58 13.57
C TYR A 300 13.86 -15.29 12.57
N PHE A 301 13.30 -14.10 12.63
CA PHE A 301 12.15 -13.78 11.75
C PHE A 301 12.56 -13.59 10.28
N THR A 302 13.78 -13.13 10.03
CA THR A 302 14.32 -13.03 8.67
C THR A 302 14.50 -14.41 8.05
N ASP A 303 15.15 -15.31 8.76
CA ASP A 303 15.37 -16.70 8.29
C ASP A 303 14.05 -17.45 8.13
N LEU A 304 13.12 -17.25 9.05
CA LEU A 304 11.78 -17.80 8.96
C LEU A 304 11.09 -17.41 7.65
N CYS A 305 11.07 -16.13 7.33
CA CYS A 305 10.41 -15.65 6.12
C CYS A 305 11.13 -16.10 4.83
N ILE A 306 12.47 -16.16 4.85
CA ILE A 306 13.24 -16.72 3.74
C ILE A 306 12.86 -18.19 3.51
N ASN A 307 12.71 -18.97 4.59
CA ASN A 307 12.30 -20.39 4.47
C ASN A 307 10.88 -20.50 3.89
N TRP A 308 9.91 -19.70 4.33
CA TRP A 308 8.58 -19.66 3.75
C TRP A 308 8.58 -19.26 2.26
N MET A 309 9.44 -18.31 1.87
CA MET A 309 9.60 -17.93 0.46
C MET A 309 10.24 -19.04 -0.38
N ARG A 310 11.28 -19.68 0.14
CA ARG A 310 12.05 -20.72 -0.57
C ARG A 310 11.29 -22.04 -0.68
N ASP A 311 10.70 -22.51 0.42
CA ASP A 311 10.12 -23.84 0.52
C ASP A 311 8.67 -23.90 0.04
N TYR A 312 7.95 -22.79 0.12
CA TYR A 312 6.53 -22.71 -0.25
C TYR A 312 6.26 -21.74 -1.42
N GLY A 313 7.16 -20.82 -1.72
CA GLY A 313 7.00 -19.90 -2.83
C GLY A 313 6.21 -18.63 -2.47
N VAL A 314 6.20 -18.22 -1.20
CA VAL A 314 5.56 -16.95 -0.78
C VAL A 314 6.12 -15.78 -1.59
N ASP A 315 5.24 -14.89 -2.07
CA ASP A 315 5.60 -13.82 -3.00
C ASP A 315 5.77 -12.46 -2.33
N ALA A 316 5.09 -12.23 -1.21
CA ALA A 316 5.06 -10.94 -0.54
C ALA A 316 4.73 -11.09 0.95
N TRP A 317 5.00 -10.04 1.72
CA TRP A 317 4.69 -9.97 3.15
C TRP A 317 3.96 -8.69 3.50
N ARG A 318 2.90 -8.80 4.27
CA ARG A 318 2.30 -7.67 5.01
C ARG A 318 2.80 -7.74 6.45
N LEU A 319 3.31 -6.65 6.98
CA LEU A 319 3.79 -6.58 8.37
C LEU A 319 2.73 -5.95 9.25
N ASP A 320 2.29 -6.71 10.23
CA ASP A 320 1.33 -6.29 11.26
C ASP A 320 1.97 -5.27 12.21
N VAL A 321 1.24 -4.19 12.54
CA VAL A 321 1.71 -3.12 13.44
C VAL A 321 3.13 -2.66 13.09
N SER A 322 3.39 -2.44 11.82
CA SER A 322 4.74 -2.22 11.30
C SER A 322 5.40 -0.93 11.79
N ASP A 323 4.61 0.07 12.17
CA ASP A 323 5.07 1.33 12.75
C ASP A 323 5.65 1.18 14.17
N GLU A 324 5.44 0.05 14.82
CA GLU A 324 6.06 -0.30 16.11
C GLU A 324 7.25 -1.27 15.99
N ILE A 325 7.63 -1.66 14.77
CA ILE A 325 8.80 -2.50 14.47
C ILE A 325 10.04 -1.60 14.32
N SER A 326 11.17 -2.08 14.82
CA SER A 326 12.44 -1.33 14.77
C SER A 326 12.91 -1.12 13.32
N HIS A 327 13.35 0.09 12.98
CA HIS A 327 14.00 0.40 11.70
C HIS A 327 15.18 -0.55 11.38
N ARG A 328 15.92 -0.97 12.42
CA ARG A 328 17.01 -1.93 12.26
C ARG A 328 16.51 -3.28 11.77
N PHE A 329 15.38 -3.76 12.32
CA PHE A 329 14.72 -4.97 11.86
C PHE A 329 14.29 -4.83 10.41
N LEU A 330 13.54 -3.78 10.09
CA LEU A 330 12.96 -3.57 8.76
C LEU A 330 14.03 -3.53 7.67
N ARG A 331 15.17 -2.86 7.92
CA ARG A 331 16.28 -2.79 6.96
C ARG A 331 16.95 -4.14 6.73
N ALA A 332 17.29 -4.85 7.81
CA ALA A 332 17.90 -6.18 7.70
C ALA A 332 16.95 -7.19 7.05
N TYR A 333 15.67 -7.13 7.42
CA TYR A 333 14.62 -7.96 6.87
C TYR A 333 14.48 -7.74 5.36
N ARG A 334 14.29 -6.48 4.93
CA ARG A 334 14.19 -6.13 3.51
C ARG A 334 15.41 -6.57 2.71
N GLU A 335 16.63 -6.23 3.17
CA GLU A 335 17.86 -6.59 2.47
C GLU A 335 17.95 -8.10 2.23
N SER A 336 17.58 -8.89 3.22
CA SER A 336 17.65 -10.34 3.14
C SER A 336 16.57 -10.93 2.23
N LEU A 337 15.33 -10.44 2.30
CA LEU A 337 14.23 -10.91 1.46
C LEU A 337 14.45 -10.55 -0.02
N VAL A 338 14.90 -9.33 -0.31
CA VAL A 338 15.20 -8.89 -1.69
C VAL A 338 16.36 -9.68 -2.29
N ARG A 339 17.34 -10.08 -1.47
CA ARG A 339 18.43 -10.96 -1.91
C ARG A 339 17.93 -12.35 -2.30
N GLU A 340 16.97 -12.90 -1.56
CA GLU A 340 16.35 -14.20 -1.86
C GLU A 340 15.41 -14.11 -3.09
N LYS A 341 14.58 -13.06 -3.14
CA LYS A 341 13.59 -12.85 -4.21
C LYS A 341 13.53 -11.37 -4.60
N PRO A 342 14.23 -10.97 -5.68
CA PRO A 342 14.36 -9.55 -6.06
C PRO A 342 13.04 -8.82 -6.37
N ASP A 343 11.97 -9.55 -6.68
CA ASP A 343 10.65 -9.01 -6.98
C ASP A 343 9.65 -9.13 -5.80
N VAL A 344 10.13 -9.48 -4.59
CA VAL A 344 9.32 -9.47 -3.37
C VAL A 344 8.86 -8.04 -3.04
N ILE A 345 7.65 -7.90 -2.52
CA ILE A 345 7.19 -6.64 -1.92
C ILE A 345 6.86 -6.84 -0.44
N ILE A 346 7.10 -5.79 0.32
CA ILE A 346 6.82 -5.72 1.76
C ILE A 346 5.88 -4.56 1.97
N ILE A 347 4.68 -4.85 2.46
CA ILE A 347 3.63 -3.87 2.76
C ILE A 347 3.52 -3.71 4.27
N GLY A 348 3.67 -2.47 4.77
CA GLY A 348 3.46 -2.18 6.19
C GLY A 348 1.99 -1.93 6.51
N GLU A 349 1.52 -2.40 7.65
CA GLU A 349 0.32 -1.84 8.24
C GLU A 349 0.69 -0.56 8.98
N ASP A 350 0.30 0.57 8.42
CA ASP A 350 0.51 1.88 9.02
C ASP A 350 -0.72 2.75 8.77
N TRP A 351 -1.34 3.24 9.84
CA TRP A 351 -2.57 4.04 9.77
C TRP A 351 -2.31 5.51 9.46
N HIS A 352 -1.04 5.91 9.43
CA HIS A 352 -0.61 7.29 9.27
C HIS A 352 0.28 7.51 8.04
N ARG A 353 0.59 8.76 7.74
CA ARG A 353 1.51 9.13 6.64
C ARG A 353 2.95 9.05 7.13
N GLN A 354 3.49 7.87 7.25
CA GLN A 354 4.83 7.63 7.76
C GLN A 354 5.85 7.47 6.62
N ASN A 355 6.29 8.59 6.04
CA ASN A 355 7.28 8.59 4.95
C ASN A 355 8.64 7.99 5.35
N TRP A 356 8.90 7.93 6.65
CA TRP A 356 10.18 7.45 7.19
C TRP A 356 10.53 6.04 6.75
N TYR A 357 9.52 5.17 6.60
CA TYR A 357 9.68 3.77 6.22
C TYR A 357 9.74 3.54 4.71
N LEU A 358 9.45 4.58 3.89
CA LEU A 358 9.26 4.47 2.45
C LEU A 358 10.40 5.10 1.64
N ASN A 359 11.61 5.06 2.17
CA ASN A 359 12.82 5.57 1.50
C ASN A 359 13.51 4.53 0.60
N GLY A 360 13.02 3.27 0.57
CA GLY A 360 13.55 2.20 -0.27
C GLY A 360 14.38 1.16 0.47
N ASP A 361 14.64 1.36 1.76
CA ASP A 361 15.46 0.50 2.61
C ASP A 361 14.69 -0.28 3.68
N GLU A 362 13.36 -0.07 3.78
CA GLU A 362 12.52 -0.73 4.78
C GLU A 362 11.36 -1.47 4.10
N TYR A 363 10.15 -0.93 4.01
CA TYR A 363 9.09 -1.57 3.21
C TYR A 363 8.74 -0.78 1.95
N ASP A 364 7.96 -1.41 1.05
CA ASP A 364 7.72 -0.92 -0.30
C ASP A 364 6.53 0.02 -0.38
N GLY A 365 5.52 -0.25 0.40
CA GLY A 365 4.26 0.48 0.49
C GLY A 365 3.58 0.21 1.80
N VAL A 366 2.43 0.84 2.01
CA VAL A 366 1.59 0.63 3.18
C VAL A 366 0.14 0.34 2.77
N MET A 367 -0.63 -0.21 3.69
CA MET A 367 -2.09 -0.22 3.62
C MET A 367 -2.58 1.24 3.64
N ASN A 368 -3.13 1.73 2.52
CA ASN A 368 -3.37 3.16 2.31
C ASN A 368 -4.66 3.65 2.99
N TYR A 369 -4.68 3.63 4.30
CA TYR A 369 -5.83 4.13 5.10
C TYR A 369 -6.11 5.63 4.88
N GLY A 370 -5.14 6.40 4.40
CA GLY A 370 -5.35 7.78 3.96
C GLY A 370 -6.31 7.88 2.77
N PHE A 371 -6.24 6.92 1.84
CA PHE A 371 -7.18 6.77 0.73
C PHE A 371 -8.57 6.34 1.23
N THR A 372 -8.63 5.32 2.08
CA THR A 372 -9.87 4.86 2.73
C THR A 372 -10.60 6.01 3.39
N LYS A 373 -9.88 6.79 4.21
CA LYS A 373 -10.46 7.94 4.93
C LYS A 373 -11.01 9.00 3.99
N ALA A 374 -10.31 9.29 2.88
CA ALA A 374 -10.81 10.24 1.89
C ALA A 374 -12.13 9.75 1.26
N CYS A 375 -12.22 8.48 0.88
CA CYS A 375 -13.44 7.88 0.33
C CYS A 375 -14.60 7.88 1.35
N LEU A 376 -14.33 7.54 2.61
CA LEU A 376 -15.34 7.58 3.68
C LEU A 376 -15.86 9.01 3.91
N ASP A 377 -14.98 10.01 3.93
CA ASP A 377 -15.37 11.40 4.14
C ASP A 377 -16.25 11.92 3.00
N LEU A 378 -15.98 11.51 1.75
CA LEU A 378 -16.76 11.91 0.59
C LEU A 378 -18.12 11.17 0.52
N PHE A 379 -18.10 9.84 0.55
CA PHE A 379 -19.28 9.01 0.22
C PHE A 379 -20.14 8.63 1.43
N ALA A 380 -19.55 8.47 2.62
CA ALA A 380 -20.24 8.00 3.80
C ALA A 380 -20.59 9.14 4.76
N PHE A 381 -19.61 9.95 5.13
CA PHE A 381 -19.77 11.01 6.13
C PHE A 381 -20.20 12.34 5.54
N ASN A 382 -19.96 12.59 4.25
CA ASN A 382 -20.23 13.83 3.54
C ASN A 382 -19.59 15.05 4.26
N THR A 383 -18.39 14.88 4.79
CA THR A 383 -17.64 15.93 5.49
C THR A 383 -16.76 16.74 4.56
N ILE A 384 -16.56 16.28 3.34
CA ILE A 384 -15.84 16.97 2.27
C ILE A 384 -16.63 16.91 0.97
N ASP A 385 -16.44 17.91 0.12
CA ASP A 385 -16.96 17.93 -1.24
C ASP A 385 -15.95 17.35 -2.24
N ALA A 386 -16.32 17.32 -3.52
CA ALA A 386 -15.50 16.80 -4.61
C ALA A 386 -14.17 17.54 -4.78
N SER A 387 -14.15 18.86 -4.53
CA SER A 387 -12.94 19.69 -4.63
C SER A 387 -11.96 19.37 -3.51
N ALA A 388 -12.44 19.32 -2.27
CA ALA A 388 -11.62 18.94 -1.11
C ALA A 388 -11.13 17.48 -1.21
N PHE A 389 -11.93 16.59 -1.77
CA PHE A 389 -11.52 15.20 -2.05
C PHE A 389 -10.38 15.15 -3.08
N ARG A 390 -10.52 15.87 -4.21
CA ARG A 390 -9.46 15.99 -5.21
C ARG A 390 -8.17 16.50 -4.58
N ASP A 391 -8.23 17.58 -3.77
CA ASP A 391 -7.07 18.14 -3.08
C ASP A 391 -6.42 17.12 -2.14
N ARG A 392 -7.24 16.37 -1.41
CA ARG A 392 -6.75 15.33 -0.50
C ARG A 392 -6.01 14.22 -1.25
N LEU A 393 -6.53 13.76 -2.38
CA LEU A 393 -5.88 12.73 -3.20
C LEU A 393 -4.58 13.24 -3.85
N VAL A 394 -4.55 14.50 -4.31
CA VAL A 394 -3.32 15.13 -4.81
C VAL A 394 -2.26 15.19 -3.70
N ARG A 395 -2.61 15.66 -2.51
CA ARG A 395 -1.68 15.72 -1.36
C ARG A 395 -1.23 14.35 -0.89
N LEU A 396 -2.11 13.35 -0.94
CA LEU A 396 -1.77 11.97 -0.59
C LEU A 396 -0.76 11.38 -1.59
N TYR A 397 -0.95 11.59 -2.90
CA TYR A 397 -0.01 11.16 -3.93
C TYR A 397 1.36 11.81 -3.76
N HIS A 398 1.41 13.07 -3.35
CA HIS A 398 2.65 13.81 -3.14
C HIS A 398 3.28 13.60 -1.75
N ALA A 399 2.57 12.92 -0.85
CA ALA A 399 3.12 12.56 0.45
C ALA A 399 4.18 11.44 0.36
N PHE A 400 4.24 10.73 -0.78
CA PHE A 400 5.13 9.59 -1.00
C PHE A 400 5.98 9.79 -2.26
N SER A 401 7.09 9.06 -2.36
CA SER A 401 7.85 8.98 -3.60
C SER A 401 7.02 8.34 -4.72
N MET A 402 7.35 8.60 -5.98
CA MET A 402 6.61 7.99 -7.10
C MET A 402 6.66 6.45 -7.06
N PRO A 403 7.82 5.80 -6.83
CA PRO A 403 7.86 4.34 -6.73
C PRO A 403 7.08 3.77 -5.55
N ALA A 404 7.01 4.48 -4.41
CA ALA A 404 6.21 4.05 -3.27
C ALA A 404 4.71 4.17 -3.57
N SER A 405 4.28 5.27 -4.24
CA SER A 405 2.88 5.46 -4.62
C SER A 405 2.34 4.34 -5.53
N GLU A 406 3.20 3.76 -6.38
CA GLU A 406 2.84 2.62 -7.25
C GLU A 406 2.68 1.29 -6.48
N LYS A 407 3.20 1.22 -5.25
CA LYS A 407 3.16 0.00 -4.42
C LYS A 407 2.24 0.11 -3.20
N MET A 408 1.54 1.24 -3.03
CA MET A 408 0.53 1.39 -1.97
C MET A 408 -0.59 0.38 -2.15
N LEU A 409 -0.98 -0.32 -1.08
CA LEU A 409 -2.16 -1.18 -1.09
C LEU A 409 -3.39 -0.31 -0.80
N ASN A 410 -4.08 0.10 -1.86
CA ASN A 410 -5.28 0.92 -1.75
C ASN A 410 -6.48 0.06 -1.37
N LEU A 411 -7.24 0.44 -0.37
CA LEU A 411 -8.37 -0.32 0.14
C LEU A 411 -9.52 0.64 0.53
N LEU A 412 -10.73 0.13 0.53
CA LEU A 412 -11.92 0.84 1.07
C LEU A 412 -12.23 0.42 2.50
N ASP A 413 -11.94 -0.85 2.81
CA ASP A 413 -12.12 -1.48 4.12
C ASP A 413 -11.17 -2.68 4.28
N SER A 414 -11.18 -3.30 5.44
CA SER A 414 -10.37 -4.45 5.79
C SER A 414 -11.01 -5.24 6.94
N HIS A 415 -10.31 -6.26 7.41
CA HIS A 415 -10.72 -7.04 8.58
C HIS A 415 -10.70 -6.24 9.91
N ASP A 416 -10.15 -5.02 9.94
CA ASP A 416 -10.05 -4.14 11.11
C ASP A 416 -10.98 -2.94 11.07
N THR A 417 -11.74 -2.78 9.99
CA THR A 417 -12.64 -1.63 9.81
C THR A 417 -14.07 -2.09 9.54
N ASP A 418 -15.03 -1.19 9.70
CA ASP A 418 -16.37 -1.45 9.15
C ASP A 418 -16.30 -1.62 7.64
N ARG A 419 -17.15 -2.49 7.09
CA ARG A 419 -17.28 -2.61 5.64
C ARG A 419 -17.80 -1.31 5.04
N PHE A 420 -17.19 -0.91 3.91
CA PHE A 420 -17.52 0.35 3.24
C PHE A 420 -19.00 0.43 2.86
N LEU A 421 -19.58 -0.68 2.37
CA LEU A 421 -21.00 -0.76 2.04
C LEU A 421 -21.91 -0.45 3.25
N SER A 422 -21.52 -0.91 4.44
CA SER A 422 -22.25 -0.58 5.69
C SER A 422 -22.17 0.90 6.02
N ARG A 423 -20.99 1.50 5.83
CA ARG A 423 -20.78 2.94 6.08
C ARG A 423 -21.55 3.83 5.10
N VAL A 424 -21.74 3.39 3.86
CA VAL A 424 -22.60 4.07 2.88
C VAL A 424 -24.07 3.63 2.95
N LYS A 425 -24.47 2.92 4.01
CA LYS A 425 -25.85 2.49 4.30
C LYS A 425 -26.47 1.60 3.21
N GLY A 426 -25.67 0.71 2.62
CA GLY A 426 -26.10 -0.25 1.60
C GLY A 426 -26.24 0.36 0.18
N ASP A 427 -25.79 1.58 -0.06
CA ASP A 427 -25.82 2.18 -1.40
C ASP A 427 -24.66 1.65 -2.26
N GLU A 428 -24.92 0.59 -3.04
CA GLU A 428 -23.96 -0.03 -3.95
C GLU A 428 -23.42 0.94 -5.02
N ARG A 429 -24.15 2.00 -5.39
CA ARG A 429 -23.65 3.00 -6.35
C ARG A 429 -22.42 3.72 -5.79
N LYS A 430 -22.46 4.06 -4.49
CA LYS A 430 -21.35 4.68 -3.77
C LYS A 430 -20.16 3.74 -3.65
N LEU A 431 -20.39 2.46 -3.36
CA LEU A 431 -19.34 1.42 -3.33
C LEU A 431 -18.69 1.29 -4.72
N ARG A 432 -19.47 1.12 -5.78
CA ARG A 432 -18.95 1.01 -7.16
C ARG A 432 -18.15 2.25 -7.57
N SER A 433 -18.62 3.44 -7.22
CA SER A 433 -17.92 4.69 -7.53
C SER A 433 -16.61 4.83 -6.75
N ALA A 434 -16.58 4.44 -5.47
CA ALA A 434 -15.35 4.42 -4.67
C ALA A 434 -14.35 3.37 -5.18
N MET A 435 -14.83 2.17 -5.57
CA MET A 435 -14.03 1.14 -6.22
C MET A 435 -13.43 1.66 -7.54
N ALA A 436 -14.22 2.32 -8.40
CA ALA A 436 -13.70 2.89 -9.65
C ALA A 436 -12.58 3.91 -9.39
N ILE A 437 -12.72 4.78 -8.39
CA ILE A 437 -11.65 5.69 -7.98
C ILE A 437 -10.42 4.91 -7.50
N MET A 438 -10.59 3.85 -6.69
CA MET A 438 -9.51 3.03 -6.17
C MET A 438 -8.70 2.38 -7.30
N PHE A 439 -9.35 1.85 -8.33
CA PHE A 439 -8.69 1.23 -9.48
C PHE A 439 -7.97 2.24 -10.38
N PHE A 440 -8.44 3.47 -10.45
CA PHE A 440 -7.82 4.55 -11.23
C PHE A 440 -6.74 5.31 -10.47
N TYR A 441 -6.70 5.23 -9.14
CA TYR A 441 -5.65 5.82 -8.32
C TYR A 441 -4.36 4.98 -8.41
N PRO A 442 -3.15 5.59 -8.39
CA PRO A 442 -1.89 4.83 -8.39
C PRO A 442 -1.77 3.90 -7.19
N GLY A 443 -1.24 2.71 -7.44
CA GLY A 443 -1.05 1.67 -6.43
C GLY A 443 -1.73 0.35 -6.80
N ILE A 444 -1.78 -0.56 -5.84
CA ILE A 444 -2.41 -1.87 -5.92
C ILE A 444 -3.82 -1.75 -5.33
N PRO A 445 -4.89 -1.79 -6.13
CA PRO A 445 -6.25 -1.87 -5.59
C PRO A 445 -6.42 -3.20 -4.87
N SER A 446 -6.97 -3.18 -3.66
CA SER A 446 -7.22 -4.35 -2.83
C SER A 446 -8.71 -4.46 -2.50
N VAL A 447 -9.32 -5.55 -2.90
CA VAL A 447 -10.72 -5.90 -2.59
C VAL A 447 -10.71 -6.75 -1.33
N TYR A 448 -11.45 -6.39 -0.31
CA TYR A 448 -11.67 -7.24 0.86
C TYR A 448 -12.73 -8.28 0.52
N TYR A 449 -12.50 -9.56 0.85
CA TYR A 449 -13.40 -10.66 0.47
C TYR A 449 -14.86 -10.33 0.81
N GLY A 450 -15.73 -10.54 -0.15
CA GLY A 450 -17.18 -10.27 -0.01
C GLY A 450 -17.61 -8.86 -0.42
N ASP A 451 -16.72 -7.91 -0.70
CA ASP A 451 -17.12 -6.60 -1.22
C ASP A 451 -17.80 -6.73 -2.58
N GLU A 452 -17.31 -7.67 -3.41
CA GLU A 452 -17.83 -7.93 -4.74
C GLU A 452 -19.22 -8.57 -4.74
N ILE A 453 -19.62 -9.15 -3.59
CA ILE A 453 -20.97 -9.69 -3.42
C ILE A 453 -21.87 -8.79 -2.56
N GLY A 454 -21.36 -7.63 -2.13
CA GLY A 454 -22.11 -6.69 -1.28
C GLY A 454 -22.23 -7.13 0.17
N LEU A 455 -21.25 -7.87 0.69
CA LEU A 455 -21.25 -8.28 2.09
C LEU A 455 -21.16 -7.05 2.99
N SER A 456 -22.04 -6.99 3.99
CA SER A 456 -22.09 -5.90 4.97
C SER A 456 -21.54 -6.36 6.32
N GLY A 457 -21.14 -5.42 7.15
CA GLY A 457 -20.69 -5.66 8.52
C GLY A 457 -20.21 -4.36 9.17
N GLY A 458 -20.42 -4.25 10.47
CA GLY A 458 -19.89 -3.17 11.29
C GLY A 458 -18.44 -3.43 11.68
N TYR A 459 -17.99 -2.78 12.76
CA TYR A 459 -16.63 -2.97 13.28
C TYR A 459 -16.38 -4.41 13.73
N ASP A 460 -15.11 -4.80 13.81
CA ASP A 460 -14.66 -6.10 14.30
C ASP A 460 -15.47 -6.61 15.53
N PRO A 461 -15.97 -7.84 15.51
CA PRO A 461 -15.81 -8.89 14.51
C PRO A 461 -16.83 -8.89 13.36
N ASP A 462 -17.81 -7.96 13.33
CA ASP A 462 -18.92 -7.99 12.38
C ASP A 462 -18.47 -7.79 10.91
N CYS A 463 -17.38 -7.09 10.65
CA CYS A 463 -16.77 -6.98 9.32
C CYS A 463 -16.22 -8.31 8.78
N ARG A 464 -16.03 -9.32 9.66
CA ARG A 464 -15.47 -10.64 9.36
C ARG A 464 -16.57 -11.71 9.25
N ARG A 465 -17.71 -11.38 8.61
CA ARG A 465 -18.78 -12.34 8.32
C ARG A 465 -18.32 -13.40 7.32
N CYS A 466 -18.94 -14.58 7.39
CA CYS A 466 -18.66 -15.65 6.43
C CYS A 466 -19.06 -15.24 5.01
N PHE A 467 -18.28 -15.68 4.02
CA PHE A 467 -18.63 -15.53 2.62
C PHE A 467 -19.86 -16.38 2.28
N ASP A 468 -20.75 -15.85 1.47
CA ASP A 468 -21.96 -16.56 1.03
C ASP A 468 -21.68 -17.31 -0.28
N TRP A 469 -21.52 -18.62 -0.19
CA TRP A 469 -21.32 -19.52 -1.33
C TRP A 469 -22.63 -20.15 -1.83
N GLU A 470 -23.77 -19.89 -1.17
CA GLU A 470 -25.06 -20.48 -1.56
C GLU A 470 -25.69 -19.79 -2.78
N HIS A 471 -25.32 -18.54 -3.03
CA HIS A 471 -25.86 -17.74 -4.12
C HIS A 471 -24.82 -17.49 -5.22
N ASP A 472 -25.29 -17.46 -6.47
CA ASP A 472 -24.46 -17.07 -7.62
C ASP A 472 -24.45 -15.53 -7.76
N TYR A 473 -23.38 -14.91 -7.29
CA TYR A 473 -23.17 -13.47 -7.39
C TYR A 473 -22.58 -13.01 -8.72
N THR A 474 -22.07 -13.91 -9.57
CA THR A 474 -21.43 -13.56 -10.86
C THR A 474 -22.38 -12.86 -11.83
N VAL A 475 -23.67 -13.02 -11.62
CA VAL A 475 -24.73 -12.38 -12.41
C VAL A 475 -25.09 -10.97 -11.94
N THR A 476 -24.66 -10.56 -10.73
CA THR A 476 -25.03 -9.26 -10.14
C THR A 476 -24.36 -8.07 -10.84
N PRO A 477 -24.98 -6.88 -10.81
CA PRO A 477 -24.35 -5.67 -11.35
C PRO A 477 -23.07 -5.27 -10.60
N LEU A 478 -23.02 -5.49 -9.28
CA LEU A 478 -21.86 -5.16 -8.45
C LEU A 478 -20.65 -6.01 -8.83
N TRP A 479 -20.80 -7.33 -8.88
CA TRP A 479 -19.74 -8.25 -9.25
C TRP A 479 -19.19 -7.95 -10.66
N LYS A 480 -20.10 -7.74 -11.63
CA LYS A 480 -19.71 -7.39 -13.02
C LYS A 480 -18.94 -6.08 -13.10
N ALA A 481 -19.35 -5.06 -12.34
CA ALA A 481 -18.67 -3.78 -12.30
C ALA A 481 -17.25 -3.92 -11.72
N ILE A 482 -17.07 -4.71 -10.65
CA ILE A 482 -15.75 -4.93 -10.04
C ILE A 482 -14.86 -5.75 -11.00
N LYS A 483 -15.40 -6.80 -11.63
CA LYS A 483 -14.68 -7.57 -12.66
C LYS A 483 -14.20 -6.68 -13.82
N GLU A 484 -15.04 -5.79 -14.32
CA GLU A 484 -14.67 -4.82 -15.36
C GLU A 484 -13.50 -3.93 -14.92
N LEU A 485 -13.54 -3.41 -13.69
CA LEU A 485 -12.45 -2.61 -13.13
C LEU A 485 -11.14 -3.40 -13.01
N ILE A 486 -11.22 -4.67 -12.62
CA ILE A 486 -10.08 -5.58 -12.55
C ILE A 486 -9.47 -5.79 -13.95
N GLU A 487 -10.27 -6.01 -14.95
CA GLU A 487 -9.77 -6.16 -16.33
C GLU A 487 -9.15 -4.85 -16.87
N LEU A 488 -9.73 -3.70 -16.53
CA LEU A 488 -9.17 -2.40 -16.87
C LEU A 488 -7.79 -2.16 -16.23
N LYS A 489 -7.55 -2.65 -14.98
CA LYS A 489 -6.25 -2.48 -14.30
C LYS A 489 -5.10 -3.09 -15.09
N LYS A 490 -5.34 -4.13 -15.88
CA LYS A 490 -4.33 -4.81 -16.72
C LYS A 490 -3.97 -4.01 -17.97
N GLN A 491 -4.76 -3.00 -18.34
CA GLN A 491 -4.54 -2.20 -19.54
C GLN A 491 -3.40 -1.17 -19.38
N PRO A 492 -2.71 -0.80 -20.48
CA PRO A 492 -1.53 0.08 -20.41
C PRO A 492 -1.77 1.41 -19.69
N ALA A 493 -2.94 2.03 -19.89
CA ALA A 493 -3.27 3.30 -19.24
C ALA A 493 -3.28 3.19 -17.72
N LEU A 494 -3.78 2.09 -17.13
CA LEU A 494 -3.83 1.90 -15.67
C LEU A 494 -2.58 1.25 -15.10
N SER A 495 -1.93 0.36 -15.86
CA SER A 495 -0.76 -0.38 -15.38
C SER A 495 0.55 0.42 -15.45
N ALA A 496 0.70 1.31 -16.45
CA ALA A 496 1.94 2.05 -16.67
C ALA A 496 1.73 3.53 -17.03
N GLY A 497 0.46 3.96 -17.13
CA GLY A 497 0.14 5.33 -17.56
C GLY A 497 0.35 6.38 -16.49
N SER A 498 0.51 7.62 -16.95
CA SER A 498 0.52 8.79 -16.07
C SER A 498 -0.82 8.93 -15.35
N PHE A 499 -0.80 9.62 -14.22
CA PHE A 499 -1.98 9.91 -13.41
C PHE A 499 -2.21 11.42 -13.35
N SER A 500 -3.46 11.84 -13.49
CA SER A 500 -3.91 13.19 -13.12
C SER A 500 -5.36 13.15 -12.61
N ILE A 501 -5.69 14.10 -11.75
CA ILE A 501 -7.02 14.24 -11.15
C ILE A 501 -7.44 15.70 -11.15
N ASN A 502 -8.67 15.95 -11.56
CA ASN A 502 -9.29 17.28 -11.58
C ASN A 502 -10.71 17.19 -11.06
N GLU A 503 -11.27 18.35 -10.75
CA GLU A 503 -12.67 18.53 -10.37
C GLU A 503 -13.26 19.72 -11.13
N SER A 504 -14.47 19.58 -11.61
CA SER A 504 -15.27 20.65 -12.20
C SER A 504 -16.76 20.37 -11.97
N ASP A 505 -17.48 21.39 -11.52
CA ASP A 505 -18.93 21.35 -11.27
C ASP A 505 -19.35 20.20 -10.33
N GLY A 506 -18.51 19.88 -9.34
CA GLY A 506 -18.74 18.79 -8.39
C GLY A 506 -18.48 17.40 -8.95
N VAL A 507 -17.93 17.28 -10.17
CA VAL A 507 -17.57 15.99 -10.80
C VAL A 507 -16.06 15.79 -10.75
N ILE A 508 -15.65 14.67 -10.19
CA ILE A 508 -14.24 14.25 -10.14
C ILE A 508 -13.89 13.62 -11.47
N THR A 509 -12.77 14.04 -12.07
CA THR A 509 -12.23 13.47 -13.30
C THR A 509 -10.83 12.95 -13.05
N ILE A 510 -10.61 11.64 -13.25
CA ILE A 510 -9.29 11.00 -13.18
C ILE A 510 -8.89 10.59 -14.60
N ILE A 511 -7.67 10.91 -14.99
CA ILE A 511 -7.10 10.55 -16.27
C ILE A 511 -5.89 9.65 -16.05
N ARG A 512 -5.86 8.53 -16.75
CA ARG A 512 -4.71 7.65 -16.88
C ARG A 512 -4.33 7.59 -18.35
N ALA A 513 -3.05 7.88 -18.67
CA ALA A 513 -2.59 7.95 -20.05
C ALA A 513 -1.23 7.28 -20.22
N ALA A 514 -1.17 6.29 -21.12
CA ALA A 514 0.03 5.71 -21.68
C ALA A 514 0.18 6.15 -23.15
N GLU A 515 1.30 5.83 -23.81
CA GLU A 515 1.51 6.19 -25.22
C GLU A 515 0.41 5.68 -26.16
N SER A 516 -0.09 4.47 -25.88
CA SER A 516 -1.06 3.78 -26.74
C SER A 516 -2.52 3.92 -26.31
N GLN A 517 -2.79 4.47 -25.12
CA GLN A 517 -4.13 4.45 -24.54
C GLN A 517 -4.33 5.58 -23.53
N LYS A 518 -5.51 6.17 -23.54
CA LYS A 518 -5.96 7.15 -22.55
C LYS A 518 -7.34 6.78 -22.02
N LEU A 519 -7.42 6.56 -20.72
CA LEU A 519 -8.67 6.30 -20.01
C LEU A 519 -9.05 7.49 -19.14
N VAL A 520 -10.32 7.84 -19.16
CA VAL A 520 -10.89 8.93 -18.35
C VAL A 520 -12.04 8.38 -17.52
N LEU A 521 -11.90 8.44 -16.21
CA LEU A 521 -12.95 8.18 -15.25
C LEU A 521 -13.58 9.51 -14.82
N LYS A 522 -14.90 9.62 -14.93
CA LYS A 522 -15.69 10.70 -14.31
C LYS A 522 -16.60 10.14 -13.24
N VAL A 523 -16.59 10.72 -12.06
CA VAL A 523 -17.41 10.30 -10.93
C VAL A 523 -18.25 11.46 -10.42
N ASN A 524 -19.54 11.24 -10.29
CA ASN A 524 -20.48 12.17 -9.66
C ASN A 524 -20.75 11.73 -8.21
N PRO A 525 -20.12 12.31 -7.19
CA PRO A 525 -20.35 11.94 -5.80
C PRO A 525 -21.56 12.64 -5.16
N ASN A 526 -22.31 13.41 -5.95
CA ASN A 526 -23.44 14.21 -5.45
C ASN A 526 -24.76 13.45 -5.51
N ASN A 527 -25.75 13.94 -4.79
CA ASN A 527 -27.11 13.39 -4.74
C ASN A 527 -28.02 13.85 -5.88
N GLU A 528 -27.49 14.59 -6.83
CA GLU A 528 -28.17 15.08 -8.04
C GLU A 528 -27.34 14.78 -9.29
N THR A 529 -27.97 14.80 -10.45
CA THR A 529 -27.28 14.58 -11.73
C THR A 529 -26.35 15.76 -12.01
N ARG A 530 -25.08 15.46 -12.30
CA ARG A 530 -24.03 16.43 -12.67
C ARG A 530 -23.33 15.99 -13.95
N ALA A 531 -23.12 16.93 -14.87
CA ALA A 531 -22.48 16.67 -16.16
C ALA A 531 -23.06 15.45 -16.92
N GLY A 532 -24.36 15.18 -16.77
CA GLY A 532 -25.05 14.04 -17.39
C GLY A 532 -24.74 12.68 -16.74
N ILE A 533 -24.14 12.68 -15.55
CA ILE A 533 -23.90 11.47 -14.74
C ILE A 533 -24.90 11.44 -13.58
N PRO A 534 -25.67 10.34 -13.41
CA PRO A 534 -26.61 10.20 -12.31
C PRO A 534 -25.95 10.31 -10.92
N PRO A 535 -26.75 10.50 -9.86
CA PRO A 535 -26.26 10.53 -8.47
C PRO A 535 -25.45 9.29 -8.10
N TYR A 536 -24.25 9.50 -7.54
CA TYR A 536 -23.32 8.47 -7.06
C TYR A 536 -22.90 7.44 -8.12
N GLU A 537 -22.93 7.82 -9.40
CA GLU A 537 -22.53 6.97 -10.51
C GLU A 537 -21.22 7.49 -11.15
N TYR A 538 -20.61 6.65 -11.97
CA TYR A 538 -19.42 6.98 -12.72
C TYR A 538 -19.55 6.63 -14.22
N LYS A 539 -18.63 7.16 -14.99
CA LYS A 539 -18.48 6.85 -16.42
C LYS A 539 -17.01 6.71 -16.77
N ILE A 540 -16.66 5.63 -17.44
CA ILE A 540 -15.33 5.40 -18.00
C ILE A 540 -15.39 5.63 -19.51
N MET A 541 -14.38 6.31 -20.05
CA MET A 541 -14.24 6.60 -21.46
C MET A 541 -12.80 6.33 -21.88
N GLU A 542 -12.63 5.73 -23.04
CA GLU A 542 -11.36 5.66 -23.75
C GLU A 542 -11.32 6.78 -24.81
N ILE A 543 -10.19 7.53 -24.91
CA ILE A 543 -10.04 8.70 -25.78
C ILE A 543 -8.80 8.54 -26.64
#